data_5bc17540272d89b1599d814cf421c133
#
_entry.id   5bc17540272d89b1599d814cf421c133
#
_cell.length_a   1.000
_cell.length_b   1.000
_cell.length_c   1.000
_cell.angle_alpha   90.00
_cell.angle_beta   90.00
_cell.angle_gamma   90.00
#
_symmetry.space_group_name_H-M   'P 1'
#
loop_
_entity.id
_entity.type
_entity.pdbx_description
1 polymer ?
#
loop_
_entity_poly.entity_id
_entity_poly.type
_entity_poly.pdbx_seq_one_letter_code
_entity_poly.pdbx_strand_id
1 'polypeptide(L)'
;FFTFAADFTHLVHFNGNNFDLPYLLQKCKQYALPYHFDPFEGLDLYKRISPYKFFLHTSNCKQKTLEELMGIDREDLYNGGELISIYQEYVQSPSGEALDVLLLHNSDDVKGMLQILPLLSFYDLFNGSLRAVKVQSNQFVDYHGHERKELLMKLFLPSALPFPVSNLANGCYFSGEKQDGILKVPVYEEEMKYFYSNYKDY
;
A
#
# COMPACT_ATOMS: atom_id res chain seq x y z
N PHE A 1 -27.14 0.31 -4.93
CA PHE A 1 -25.93 0.40 -4.11
C PHE A 1 -26.23 1.04 -2.76
N PHE A 2 -26.62 2.31 -2.66
CA PHE A 2 -26.76 3.03 -1.40
C PHE A 2 -27.75 2.40 -0.41
N THR A 3 -28.88 1.85 -0.90
CA THR A 3 -29.83 1.12 -0.06
C THR A 3 -29.19 -0.14 0.55
N PHE A 4 -28.40 -0.85 -0.22
CA PHE A 4 -27.64 -2.02 0.26
C PHE A 4 -26.55 -1.60 1.25
N ALA A 5 -25.87 -0.48 1.00
CA ALA A 5 -24.74 -0.01 1.79
C ALA A 5 -25.16 0.72 3.09
N ALA A 6 -26.44 0.98 3.30
CA ALA A 6 -26.95 1.82 4.42
C ALA A 6 -26.56 1.31 5.82
N ASP A 7 -26.35 0.00 5.99
CA ASP A 7 -25.99 -0.62 7.26
C ASP A 7 -24.48 -0.72 7.49
N PHE A 8 -23.66 -0.27 6.53
CA PHE A 8 -22.20 -0.30 6.61
C PHE A 8 -21.66 1.08 6.98
N THR A 9 -20.55 1.10 7.70
CA THR A 9 -19.87 2.32 8.12
C THR A 9 -18.61 2.62 7.31
N HIS A 10 -18.03 1.61 6.67
CA HIS A 10 -16.76 1.73 5.94
C HIS A 10 -16.96 1.37 4.47
N LEU A 11 -16.26 2.12 3.61
CA LEU A 11 -16.20 1.87 2.18
C LEU A 11 -14.75 1.61 1.78
N VAL A 12 -14.45 0.34 1.46
CA VAL A 12 -13.13 -0.04 0.94
C VAL A 12 -13.14 0.10 -0.58
N HIS A 13 -12.14 0.75 -1.13
CA HIS A 13 -11.99 0.95 -2.57
C HIS A 13 -10.52 1.06 -2.97
N PHE A 14 -10.25 0.93 -4.26
CA PHE A 14 -8.91 1.06 -4.82
C PHE A 14 -8.85 2.29 -5.74
N ASN A 15 -8.21 3.37 -5.31
CA ASN A 15 -8.11 4.65 -6.02
C ASN A 15 -9.48 5.30 -6.37
N GLY A 16 -10.54 4.87 -5.71
CA GLY A 16 -11.92 5.30 -5.99
C GLY A 16 -12.17 6.79 -5.76
N ASN A 17 -11.39 7.44 -4.90
CA ASN A 17 -11.47 8.88 -4.69
C ASN A 17 -11.20 9.70 -5.97
N ASN A 18 -10.44 9.16 -6.92
CA ASN A 18 -10.10 9.85 -8.15
C ASN A 18 -11.03 9.50 -9.32
N PHE A 19 -11.77 8.39 -9.24
CA PHE A 19 -12.59 7.93 -10.35
C PHE A 19 -13.99 7.48 -9.91
N ASP A 20 -14.11 6.39 -9.17
CA ASP A 20 -15.39 5.72 -8.92
C ASP A 20 -16.37 6.60 -8.12
N LEU A 21 -15.88 7.19 -7.02
CA LEU A 21 -16.74 8.00 -6.14
C LEU A 21 -17.22 9.28 -6.83
N PRO A 22 -16.37 10.09 -7.49
CA PRO A 22 -16.81 11.25 -8.26
C PRO A 22 -17.78 10.87 -9.38
N TYR A 23 -17.53 9.76 -10.07
CA TYR A 23 -18.42 9.28 -11.14
C TYR A 23 -19.82 8.94 -10.61
N LEU A 24 -19.90 8.17 -9.53
CA LEU A 24 -21.16 7.79 -8.90
C LEU A 24 -21.93 9.02 -8.37
N LEU A 25 -21.22 9.97 -7.75
CA LEU A 25 -21.83 11.25 -7.31
C LEU A 25 -22.38 12.06 -8.48
N GLN A 26 -21.64 12.10 -9.60
CA GLN A 26 -22.13 12.77 -10.81
C GLN A 26 -23.39 12.09 -11.35
N LYS A 27 -23.46 10.75 -11.31
CA LYS A 27 -24.66 10.00 -11.71
C LYS A 27 -25.82 10.25 -10.75
N CYS A 28 -25.60 10.28 -9.45
CA CYS A 28 -26.62 10.66 -8.48
C CYS A 28 -27.19 12.06 -8.79
N LYS A 29 -26.33 13.04 -9.07
CA LYS A 29 -26.74 14.37 -9.46
C LYS A 29 -27.53 14.39 -10.79
N GLN A 30 -27.06 13.64 -11.79
CA GLN A 30 -27.71 13.56 -13.11
C GLN A 30 -29.14 13.01 -13.01
N TYR A 31 -29.36 12.03 -12.12
CA TYR A 31 -30.66 11.37 -11.93
C TYR A 31 -31.46 11.92 -10.75
N ALA A 32 -31.05 13.04 -10.18
CA ALA A 32 -31.69 13.68 -9.00
C ALA A 32 -31.84 12.70 -7.80
N LEU A 33 -30.87 11.83 -7.59
CA LEU A 33 -30.86 10.89 -6.47
C LEU A 33 -30.22 11.57 -5.23
N PRO A 34 -30.80 11.43 -4.02
CA PRO A 34 -30.35 12.12 -2.82
C PRO A 34 -29.22 11.39 -2.07
N TYR A 35 -28.31 10.74 -2.80
CA TYR A 35 -27.27 9.93 -2.21
C TYR A 35 -25.90 10.63 -2.24
N HIS A 36 -25.11 10.40 -1.19
CA HIS A 36 -23.73 10.88 -1.03
C HIS A 36 -22.91 9.88 -0.22
N PHE A 37 -21.57 10.07 -0.17
CA PHE A 37 -20.66 9.14 0.50
C PHE A 37 -20.24 9.60 1.92
N ASP A 38 -20.70 10.78 2.39
CA ASP A 38 -20.30 11.34 3.69
C ASP A 38 -20.55 10.41 4.90
N PRO A 39 -21.58 9.53 4.89
CA PRO A 39 -21.77 8.59 5.99
C PRO A 39 -20.70 7.50 6.11
N PHE A 40 -19.87 7.30 5.06
CA PHE A 40 -18.90 6.23 5.03
C PHE A 40 -17.49 6.73 5.37
N GLU A 41 -16.79 6.00 6.22
CA GLU A 41 -15.35 6.13 6.37
C GLU A 41 -14.64 5.42 5.19
N GLY A 42 -14.00 6.19 4.31
CA GLY A 42 -13.36 5.69 3.10
C GLY A 42 -11.97 5.10 3.38
N LEU A 43 -11.74 3.86 2.99
CA LEU A 43 -10.43 3.22 2.97
C LEU A 43 -9.93 3.05 1.53
N ASP A 44 -9.10 3.98 1.08
CA ASP A 44 -8.44 3.91 -0.22
C ASP A 44 -7.16 3.06 -0.15
N LEU A 45 -7.22 1.83 -0.62
CA LEU A 45 -6.09 0.90 -0.59
C LEU A 45 -4.89 1.42 -1.38
N TYR A 46 -5.13 2.03 -2.54
CA TYR A 46 -4.05 2.61 -3.33
C TYR A 46 -3.29 3.69 -2.56
N LYS A 47 -4.00 4.61 -1.91
CA LYS A 47 -3.38 5.68 -1.11
C LYS A 47 -2.61 5.16 0.09
N ARG A 48 -3.07 4.06 0.69
CA ARG A 48 -2.42 3.45 1.85
C ARG A 48 -1.19 2.63 1.46
N ILE A 49 -1.18 1.97 0.30
CA ILE A 49 -0.12 1.04 -0.11
C ILE A 49 0.95 1.74 -0.96
N SER A 50 0.57 2.63 -1.88
CA SER A 50 1.49 3.22 -2.87
C SER A 50 2.69 3.99 -2.30
N PRO A 51 2.64 4.64 -1.11
CA PRO A 51 3.80 5.28 -0.52
C PRO A 51 4.95 4.30 -0.21
N TYR A 52 4.64 3.02 -0.03
CA TYR A 52 5.60 1.97 0.35
C TYR A 52 6.07 1.12 -0.83
N LYS A 53 5.83 1.58 -2.06
CA LYS A 53 6.21 0.90 -3.30
C LYS A 53 7.66 0.39 -3.32
N PHE A 54 8.58 1.13 -2.73
CA PHE A 54 10.00 0.77 -2.69
C PHE A 54 10.27 -0.49 -1.84
N PHE A 55 9.44 -0.77 -0.82
CA PHE A 55 9.49 -2.03 -0.07
C PHE A 55 8.88 -3.20 -0.83
N LEU A 56 7.91 -2.90 -1.69
CA LEU A 56 7.23 -3.91 -2.48
C LEU A 56 8.04 -4.35 -3.71
N HIS A 57 9.09 -3.59 -4.06
CA HIS A 57 9.93 -3.83 -5.25
C HIS A 57 9.12 -3.99 -6.55
N THR A 58 7.99 -3.30 -6.67
CA THR A 58 7.12 -3.34 -7.84
C THR A 58 7.36 -2.16 -8.78
N SER A 59 7.08 -2.34 -10.08
CA SER A 59 7.18 -1.27 -11.07
C SER A 59 6.12 -0.18 -10.87
N ASN A 60 4.94 -0.57 -10.40
CA ASN A 60 3.80 0.31 -10.13
C ASN A 60 2.92 -0.29 -9.01
N CYS A 61 1.90 0.46 -8.57
CA CYS A 61 0.94 0.00 -7.57
C CYS A 61 -0.48 -0.11 -8.18
N LYS A 62 -0.59 -0.58 -9.42
CA LYS A 62 -1.90 -0.96 -9.97
C LYS A 62 -2.41 -2.19 -9.23
N GLN A 63 -3.72 -2.35 -9.14
CA GLN A 63 -4.31 -3.47 -8.40
C GLN A 63 -3.82 -4.84 -8.92
N LYS A 64 -3.84 -5.08 -10.23
CA LYS A 64 -3.30 -6.31 -10.85
C LYS A 64 -1.83 -6.58 -10.47
N THR A 65 -0.98 -5.55 -10.44
CA THR A 65 0.43 -5.72 -10.05
C THR A 65 0.57 -6.10 -8.57
N LEU A 66 -0.28 -5.56 -7.70
CA LEU A 66 -0.28 -5.92 -6.28
C LEU A 66 -0.85 -7.33 -6.06
N GLU A 67 -1.84 -7.72 -6.84
CA GLU A 67 -2.39 -9.09 -6.85
C GLU A 67 -1.33 -10.10 -7.29
N GLU A 68 -0.64 -9.84 -8.40
CA GLU A 68 0.50 -10.66 -8.88
C GLU A 68 1.59 -10.79 -7.80
N LEU A 69 1.94 -9.69 -7.11
CA LEU A 69 2.89 -9.71 -6.00
C LEU A 69 2.44 -10.63 -4.85
N MET A 70 1.14 -10.68 -4.61
CA MET A 70 0.53 -11.53 -3.57
C MET A 70 0.29 -12.99 -4.04
N GLY A 71 0.65 -13.32 -5.29
CA GLY A 71 0.41 -14.63 -5.87
C GLY A 71 -1.07 -14.91 -6.15
N ILE A 72 -1.85 -13.87 -6.43
CA ILE A 72 -3.27 -13.95 -6.73
C ILE A 72 -3.43 -14.05 -8.24
N ASP A 73 -3.98 -15.15 -8.70
CA ASP A 73 -4.33 -15.36 -10.10
C ASP A 73 -5.73 -14.81 -10.38
N ARG A 74 -5.88 -14.13 -11.51
CA ARG A 74 -7.17 -13.63 -12.01
C ARG A 74 -7.69 -14.53 -13.12
N GLU A 75 -9.00 -14.68 -13.17
CA GLU A 75 -9.67 -15.30 -14.32
C GLU A 75 -9.81 -14.32 -15.49
N ASP A 76 -9.91 -13.02 -15.17
CA ASP A 76 -9.95 -11.94 -16.15
C ASP A 76 -8.57 -11.69 -16.77
N LEU A 77 -8.46 -11.89 -18.09
CA LEU A 77 -7.24 -11.71 -18.88
C LEU A 77 -7.15 -10.33 -19.56
N TYR A 78 -8.23 -9.55 -19.56
CA TYR A 78 -8.30 -8.28 -20.27
C TYR A 78 -7.64 -7.13 -19.51
N ASN A 79 -7.07 -6.19 -20.23
CA ASN A 79 -6.61 -4.92 -19.66
C ASN A 79 -7.71 -3.85 -19.73
N GLY A 80 -7.57 -2.77 -18.94
CA GLY A 80 -8.58 -1.72 -18.85
C GLY A 80 -8.93 -1.04 -20.19
N GLY A 81 -8.00 -0.96 -21.13
CA GLY A 81 -8.26 -0.39 -22.46
C GLY A 81 -9.17 -1.29 -23.30
N GLU A 82 -8.93 -2.60 -23.27
CA GLU A 82 -9.75 -3.61 -23.94
C GLU A 82 -11.17 -3.63 -23.38
N LEU A 83 -11.31 -3.54 -22.05
CA LEU A 83 -12.61 -3.50 -21.38
C LEU A 83 -13.45 -2.27 -21.74
N ILE A 84 -12.81 -1.11 -21.95
CA ILE A 84 -13.51 0.08 -22.44
C ILE A 84 -14.10 -0.20 -23.82
N SER A 85 -13.36 -0.85 -24.71
CA SER A 85 -13.83 -1.21 -26.05
C SER A 85 -14.98 -2.22 -25.99
N ILE A 86 -14.85 -3.27 -25.16
CA ILE A 86 -15.91 -4.27 -24.92
C ILE A 86 -17.18 -3.60 -24.36
N TYR A 87 -17.03 -2.66 -23.44
CA TYR A 87 -18.16 -1.91 -22.89
C TYR A 87 -18.85 -1.04 -23.95
N GLN A 88 -18.07 -0.34 -24.79
CA GLN A 88 -18.62 0.48 -25.87
C GLN A 88 -19.38 -0.38 -26.89
N GLU A 89 -18.86 -1.54 -27.24
CA GLU A 89 -19.54 -2.51 -28.11
C GLU A 89 -20.84 -3.04 -27.46
N TYR A 90 -20.77 -3.43 -26.19
CA TYR A 90 -21.93 -3.87 -25.42
C TYR A 90 -23.05 -2.83 -25.38
N VAL A 91 -22.72 -1.54 -25.21
CA VAL A 91 -23.73 -0.45 -25.21
C VAL A 91 -24.41 -0.30 -26.58
N GLN A 92 -23.69 -0.55 -27.68
CA GLN A 92 -24.21 -0.45 -29.04
C GLN A 92 -25.00 -1.72 -29.46
N SER A 93 -24.48 -2.88 -29.07
CA SER A 93 -25.02 -4.19 -29.41
C SER A 93 -24.90 -5.15 -28.22
N PRO A 94 -25.86 -5.13 -27.28
CA PRO A 94 -25.81 -5.95 -26.08
C PRO A 94 -25.68 -7.46 -26.42
N SER A 95 -24.67 -8.11 -25.85
CA SER A 95 -24.44 -9.55 -25.95
C SER A 95 -24.18 -10.15 -24.56
N GLY A 96 -24.56 -11.41 -24.36
CA GLY A 96 -24.28 -12.13 -23.10
C GLY A 96 -22.80 -12.30 -22.87
N GLU A 97 -22.01 -12.60 -23.89
CA GLU A 97 -20.56 -12.79 -23.80
C GLU A 97 -19.84 -11.52 -23.34
N ALA A 98 -20.16 -10.34 -23.90
CA ALA A 98 -19.58 -9.08 -23.48
C ALA A 98 -19.97 -8.73 -22.03
N LEU A 99 -21.22 -9.00 -21.64
CA LEU A 99 -21.67 -8.81 -20.27
C LEU A 99 -20.90 -9.70 -19.29
N ASP A 100 -20.73 -10.97 -19.60
CA ASP A 100 -20.01 -11.94 -18.75
C ASP A 100 -18.55 -11.51 -18.53
N VAL A 101 -17.86 -11.04 -19.58
CA VAL A 101 -16.50 -10.50 -19.46
C VAL A 101 -16.44 -9.28 -18.52
N LEU A 102 -17.38 -8.34 -18.67
CA LEU A 102 -17.44 -7.12 -17.83
C LEU A 102 -17.75 -7.46 -16.37
N LEU A 103 -18.65 -8.41 -16.14
CA LEU A 103 -18.99 -8.87 -14.78
C LEU A 103 -17.85 -9.67 -14.15
N LEU A 104 -17.16 -10.51 -14.91
CA LEU A 104 -15.99 -11.25 -14.43
C LEU A 104 -14.90 -10.29 -13.99
N HIS A 105 -14.55 -9.30 -14.81
CA HIS A 105 -13.57 -8.27 -14.45
C HIS A 105 -13.93 -7.54 -13.15
N ASN A 106 -15.17 -7.09 -13.03
CA ASN A 106 -15.64 -6.40 -11.82
C ASN A 106 -15.60 -7.33 -10.60
N SER A 107 -15.97 -8.60 -10.77
CA SER A 107 -15.89 -9.61 -9.69
C SER A 107 -14.46 -9.82 -9.21
N ASP A 108 -13.51 -9.93 -10.14
CA ASP A 108 -12.10 -10.12 -9.82
C ASP A 108 -11.51 -8.88 -9.15
N ASP A 109 -11.88 -7.67 -9.59
CA ASP A 109 -11.46 -6.43 -8.92
C ASP A 109 -11.94 -6.38 -7.47
N VAL A 110 -13.20 -6.73 -7.21
CA VAL A 110 -13.75 -6.74 -5.84
C VAL A 110 -13.10 -7.81 -4.98
N LYS A 111 -12.92 -9.03 -5.49
CA LYS A 111 -12.26 -10.13 -4.76
C LYS A 111 -10.79 -9.82 -4.51
N GLY A 112 -10.09 -9.30 -5.52
CA GLY A 112 -8.68 -8.93 -5.44
C GLY A 112 -8.43 -7.86 -4.36
N MET A 113 -9.31 -6.87 -4.22
CA MET A 113 -9.19 -5.88 -3.14
C MET A 113 -9.11 -6.52 -1.76
N LEU A 114 -9.92 -7.55 -1.48
CA LEU A 114 -9.89 -8.25 -0.19
C LEU A 114 -8.59 -9.02 0.00
N GLN A 115 -8.05 -9.59 -1.06
CA GLN A 115 -6.86 -10.42 -1.02
C GLN A 115 -5.56 -9.61 -0.86
N ILE A 116 -5.54 -8.33 -1.30
CA ILE A 116 -4.40 -7.43 -1.12
C ILE A 116 -4.44 -6.65 0.22
N LEU A 117 -5.48 -6.79 1.04
CA LEU A 117 -5.55 -6.14 2.37
C LEU A 117 -4.32 -6.38 3.26
N PRO A 118 -3.67 -7.56 3.26
CA PRO A 118 -2.46 -7.78 4.05
C PRO A 118 -1.31 -6.80 3.72
N LEU A 119 -1.30 -6.17 2.55
CA LEU A 119 -0.33 -5.12 2.20
C LEU A 119 -0.47 -3.86 3.05
N LEU A 120 -1.59 -3.66 3.75
CA LEU A 120 -1.76 -2.57 4.72
C LEU A 120 -0.79 -2.69 5.91
N SER A 121 -0.20 -3.87 6.15
CA SER A 121 0.86 -4.05 7.15
C SER A 121 2.07 -3.15 6.89
N PHE A 122 2.33 -2.75 5.64
CA PHE A 122 3.36 -1.76 5.31
C PHE A 122 2.99 -0.36 5.78
N TYR A 123 1.71 0.01 5.71
CA TYR A 123 1.23 1.24 6.31
C TYR A 123 1.41 1.21 7.84
N ASP A 124 1.04 0.10 8.48
CA ASP A 124 1.18 -0.08 9.93
C ASP A 124 2.66 -0.05 10.35
N LEU A 125 3.56 -0.62 9.56
CA LEU A 125 5.01 -0.61 9.82
C LEU A 125 5.57 0.80 10.01
N PHE A 126 5.06 1.79 9.26
CA PHE A 126 5.55 3.18 9.30
C PHE A 126 4.68 4.11 10.15
N ASN A 127 3.44 3.76 10.44
CA ASN A 127 2.50 4.60 11.18
C ASN A 127 2.08 3.99 12.53
N GLY A 128 2.34 2.71 12.73
CA GLY A 128 2.08 2.00 13.98
C GLY A 128 3.25 2.10 14.97
N SER A 129 3.06 1.47 16.12
CA SER A 129 4.08 1.43 17.17
C SER A 129 5.02 0.25 16.99
N LEU A 130 6.27 0.52 16.64
CA LEU A 130 7.35 -0.45 16.66
C LEU A 130 7.84 -0.67 18.10
N ARG A 131 8.05 -1.92 18.48
CA ARG A 131 8.64 -2.26 19.77
C ARG A 131 10.05 -2.83 19.59
N ALA A 132 11.06 -2.14 20.09
CA ALA A 132 12.41 -2.68 20.18
C ALA A 132 12.46 -3.77 21.26
N VAL A 133 12.76 -4.99 20.86
CA VAL A 133 12.87 -6.15 21.75
C VAL A 133 14.28 -6.29 22.28
N LYS A 134 15.27 -5.98 21.44
CA LYS A 134 16.69 -6.00 21.79
C LYS A 134 17.44 -4.94 21.00
N VAL A 135 18.36 -4.25 21.66
CA VAL A 135 19.28 -3.31 21.02
C VAL A 135 20.70 -3.70 21.43
N GLN A 136 21.60 -3.77 20.47
CA GLN A 136 23.01 -4.07 20.72
C GLN A 136 23.90 -3.28 19.76
N SER A 137 25.08 -2.91 20.20
CA SER A 137 26.14 -2.40 19.33
C SER A 137 26.80 -3.57 18.61
N ASN A 138 27.09 -3.39 17.34
CA ASN A 138 27.84 -4.32 16.52
C ASN A 138 29.02 -3.57 15.86
N GLN A 139 30.16 -4.23 15.77
CA GLN A 139 31.34 -3.72 15.07
C GLN A 139 31.70 -4.69 13.98
N PHE A 140 32.02 -4.18 12.80
CA PHE A 140 32.45 -5.00 11.66
C PHE A 140 33.45 -4.22 10.81
N VAL A 141 34.17 -4.96 9.96
CA VAL A 141 35.05 -4.36 8.95
C VAL A 141 34.33 -4.35 7.62
N ASP A 142 34.25 -3.17 7.00
CA ASP A 142 33.63 -3.03 5.67
C ASP A 142 34.55 -3.63 4.57
N TYR A 143 34.04 -3.71 3.34
CA TYR A 143 34.79 -4.28 2.21
C TYR A 143 36.03 -3.47 1.80
N HIS A 144 36.18 -2.24 2.29
CA HIS A 144 37.38 -1.41 2.14
C HIS A 144 38.38 -1.57 3.29
N GLY A 145 38.06 -2.41 4.28
CA GLY A 145 38.92 -2.63 5.43
C GLY A 145 38.76 -1.62 6.57
N HIS A 146 37.72 -0.78 6.52
CA HIS A 146 37.45 0.20 7.59
C HIS A 146 36.60 -0.42 8.70
N GLU A 147 36.96 -0.18 9.93
CA GLU A 147 36.10 -0.49 11.08
C GLU A 147 34.84 0.37 11.06
N ARG A 148 33.71 -0.26 11.21
CA ARG A 148 32.39 0.36 11.27
C ARG A 148 31.64 -0.09 12.51
N LYS A 149 30.79 0.81 13.01
CA LYS A 149 29.89 0.52 14.13
C LYS A 149 28.44 0.68 13.65
N GLU A 150 27.61 -0.19 14.13
CA GLU A 150 26.16 -0.11 13.89
C GLU A 150 25.38 -0.47 15.16
N LEU A 151 24.18 0.09 15.31
CA LEU A 151 23.17 -0.41 16.23
C LEU A 151 22.34 -1.45 15.50
N LEU A 152 22.27 -2.65 16.05
CA LEU A 152 21.40 -3.72 15.62
C LEU A 152 20.21 -3.80 16.56
N MET A 153 19.03 -3.54 16.01
CA MET A 153 17.78 -3.59 16.76
C MET A 153 16.92 -4.73 16.28
N LYS A 154 16.50 -5.62 17.20
CA LYS A 154 15.40 -6.55 16.95
C LYS A 154 14.10 -5.85 17.27
N LEU A 155 13.17 -5.89 16.35
CA LEU A 155 11.88 -5.21 16.42
C LEU A 155 10.75 -6.23 16.41
N PHE A 156 9.71 -5.95 17.18
CA PHE A 156 8.41 -6.57 17.01
C PHE A 156 7.52 -5.58 16.24
N LEU A 157 7.02 -6.03 15.08
CA LEU A 157 6.25 -5.20 14.16
C LEU A 157 4.78 -5.13 14.59
N PRO A 158 4.07 -4.02 14.32
CA PRO A 158 2.67 -3.84 14.70
C PRO A 158 1.73 -4.83 14.01
N SER A 159 2.02 -5.16 12.74
CA SER A 159 1.27 -6.12 11.92
C SER A 159 2.20 -7.11 11.25
N ALA A 160 1.70 -8.32 10.98
CA ALA A 160 2.45 -9.33 10.26
C ALA A 160 2.63 -8.94 8.79
N LEU A 161 3.85 -8.95 8.29
CA LEU A 161 4.14 -8.75 6.88
C LEU A 161 3.69 -9.96 6.06
N PRO A 162 3.08 -9.78 4.88
CA PRO A 162 2.58 -10.88 4.05
C PRO A 162 3.70 -11.72 3.42
N PHE A 163 4.88 -11.16 3.26
CA PHE A 163 6.09 -11.81 2.75
C PHE A 163 7.34 -11.16 3.35
N PRO A 164 8.50 -11.86 3.32
CA PRO A 164 9.76 -11.29 3.77
C PRO A 164 10.18 -10.10 2.93
N VAL A 165 10.67 -9.05 3.58
CA VAL A 165 11.17 -7.85 2.91
C VAL A 165 12.53 -7.44 3.45
N SER A 166 13.31 -6.78 2.62
CA SER A 166 14.52 -6.09 3.04
C SER A 166 14.75 -4.83 2.22
N ASN A 167 15.29 -3.81 2.85
CA ASN A 167 15.62 -2.57 2.19
C ASN A 167 16.84 -1.90 2.81
N LEU A 168 17.62 -1.23 1.98
CA LEU A 168 18.75 -0.40 2.39
C LEU A 168 18.50 1.03 1.91
N ALA A 169 18.37 1.95 2.84
CA ALA A 169 18.15 3.37 2.53
C ALA A 169 18.91 4.24 3.53
N ASN A 170 19.60 5.28 3.04
CA ASN A 170 20.35 6.23 3.87
C ASN A 170 21.35 5.55 4.84
N GLY A 171 21.96 4.46 4.42
CA GLY A 171 22.86 3.66 5.25
C GLY A 171 22.17 2.76 6.28
N CYS A 172 20.89 2.88 6.50
CA CYS A 172 20.11 2.02 7.39
C CYS A 172 19.61 0.80 6.62
N TYR A 173 19.77 -0.39 7.19
CA TYR A 173 19.24 -1.63 6.65
C TYR A 173 18.08 -2.11 7.51
N PHE A 174 16.96 -2.40 6.85
CA PHE A 174 15.81 -3.04 7.48
C PHE A 174 15.55 -4.39 6.81
N SER A 175 15.22 -5.40 7.60
CA SER A 175 14.61 -6.64 7.13
C SER A 175 13.47 -7.04 8.06
N GLY A 176 12.41 -7.61 7.47
CA GLY A 176 11.25 -8.05 8.23
C GLY A 176 10.64 -9.32 7.64
N GLU A 177 10.18 -10.19 8.52
CA GLU A 177 9.43 -11.41 8.19
C GLU A 177 8.36 -11.64 9.24
N LYS A 178 7.12 -11.77 8.82
CA LYS A 178 5.97 -11.84 9.73
C LYS A 178 5.98 -10.64 10.69
N GLN A 179 6.01 -10.86 11.99
CA GLN A 179 6.10 -9.80 12.99
C GLN A 179 7.51 -9.56 13.53
N ASP A 180 8.53 -10.22 13.01
CA ASP A 180 9.92 -10.02 13.39
C ASP A 180 10.62 -9.06 12.44
N GLY A 181 11.32 -8.08 12.98
CA GLY A 181 12.11 -7.11 12.22
C GLY A 181 13.53 -6.97 12.74
N ILE A 182 14.46 -6.65 11.85
CA ILE A 182 15.83 -6.25 12.17
C ILE A 182 16.07 -4.89 11.52
N LEU A 183 16.49 -3.93 12.33
CA LEU A 183 16.95 -2.64 11.85
C LEU A 183 18.41 -2.46 12.24
N LYS A 184 19.25 -2.13 11.25
CA LYS A 184 20.65 -1.76 11.45
C LYS A 184 20.84 -0.29 11.12
N VAL A 185 21.39 0.44 12.04
CA VAL A 185 21.64 1.90 11.92
C VAL A 185 23.13 2.15 12.10
N PRO A 186 23.79 2.79 11.13
CA PRO A 186 25.20 3.13 11.27
C PRO A 186 25.40 4.13 12.41
N VAL A 187 26.47 3.94 13.17
CA VAL A 187 26.89 4.85 14.23
C VAL A 187 28.13 5.59 13.75
N TYR A 188 28.07 6.91 13.79
CA TYR A 188 29.20 7.78 13.50
C TYR A 188 29.73 8.33 14.82
N GLU A 189 31.04 8.22 15.04
CA GLU A 189 31.72 8.83 16.15
C GLU A 189 32.49 10.04 15.63
N GLU A 190 31.88 11.22 15.71
CA GLU A 190 32.47 12.50 15.32
C GLU A 190 32.16 13.56 16.36
N GLU A 191 33.06 14.55 16.51
CA GLU A 191 32.76 15.74 17.28
C GLU A 191 31.64 16.52 16.58
N MET A 192 30.45 16.53 17.18
CA MET A 192 29.35 17.34 16.66
C MET A 192 29.58 18.82 17.09
N LYS A 193 29.90 19.65 16.10
CA LYS A 193 29.93 21.10 16.29
C LYS A 193 28.53 21.64 15.93
N TYR A 194 27.77 21.97 16.97
CA TYR A 194 26.51 22.68 16.78
C TYR A 194 26.77 24.18 16.72
N PHE A 195 26.39 24.83 15.63
CA PHE A 195 26.38 26.28 15.50
C PHE A 195 24.97 26.80 15.70
N TYR A 196 24.64 27.14 16.92
CA TYR A 196 23.41 27.88 17.19
C TYR A 196 23.62 29.36 16.87
N SER A 197 22.57 30.07 16.43
CA SER A 197 22.64 31.52 16.23
C SER A 197 23.03 32.30 17.52
N ASN A 198 22.77 31.69 18.68
CA ASN A 198 23.05 32.18 20.00
C ASN A 198 24.08 31.32 20.78
N TYR A 199 25.03 30.69 20.08
CA TYR A 199 26.02 29.78 20.70
C TYR A 199 26.83 30.37 21.82
N LYS A 200 26.84 31.73 21.97
CA LYS A 200 27.52 32.43 23.06
C LYS A 200 26.73 32.44 24.38
N ASP A 201 25.48 32.01 24.34
CA ASP A 201 24.56 31.97 25.48
C ASP A 201 24.54 30.58 26.16
N TYR A 202 25.36 29.64 25.69
CA TYR A 202 25.50 28.28 26.20
C TYR A 202 26.91 27.99 26.70
#